data_9cb3ee52b78d8a0e9b92db2f69b131e5
#
_entry.id   9cb3ee52b78d8a0e9b92db2f69b131e5
#
_cell.length_a   1.000
_cell.length_b   1.000
_cell.length_c   1.000
_cell.angle_alpha   90.00
_cell.angle_beta   90.00
_cell.angle_gamma   90.00
#
_symmetry.space_group_name_H-M   'P 1'
#
loop_
_entity.id
_entity.type
_entity.pdbx_description
1 polymer ?
#
loop_
_entity_poly.entity_id
_entity_poly.type
_entity_poly.pdbx_seq_one_letter_code
_entity_poly.pdbx_strand_id
1 'polypeptide(L)'
;QDDRSGWQAEDQIAVEYLEACKEAVASDEAFANFKSNPKYKTILEHVLKDQGQAYLNICKDMNEDAVWENIEAFKENDKIGNPELYPYPGMKGTISPTTLRYMKNTFEMAFMLDGAEISKVVEVGGGYGGLCRVLSKVCEFDEYVLIDLPEVSALQRKYLDQFPDLKDKVTCIPCTEYEEIKD
;
A
#
# COMPACT_ATOMS: atom_id res chain seq x y z
N GLN A 1 36.38 15.51 6.75
CA GLN A 1 35.34 15.26 7.74
C GLN A 1 34.27 14.40 7.09
N ASP A 2 34.24 13.16 7.48
CA ASP A 2 33.30 12.13 6.97
C ASP A 2 31.94 12.42 7.64
N ASP A 3 31.03 13.05 6.92
CA ASP A 3 29.69 13.35 7.46
C ASP A 3 28.80 12.11 7.41
N ARG A 4 28.97 11.23 8.41
CA ARG A 4 28.12 10.03 8.59
C ARG A 4 26.88 10.30 9.43
N SER A 5 26.62 11.55 9.83
CA SER A 5 25.49 11.87 10.69
C SER A 5 24.13 11.64 9.99
N GLY A 6 24.07 11.87 8.67
CA GLY A 6 22.89 11.60 7.86
C GLY A 6 22.55 10.11 7.78
N TRP A 7 23.56 9.26 7.56
CA TRP A 7 23.38 7.78 7.47
C TRP A 7 22.85 7.19 8.76
N GLN A 8 23.35 7.64 9.93
CA GLN A 8 22.87 7.17 11.24
C GLN A 8 21.40 7.51 11.50
N ALA A 9 20.93 8.67 11.02
CA ALA A 9 19.53 9.07 11.16
C ALA A 9 18.60 8.25 10.25
N GLU A 10 19.02 7.96 9.02
CA GLU A 10 18.28 7.11 8.08
C GLU A 10 18.20 5.66 8.59
N ASP A 11 19.29 5.12 9.13
CA ASP A 11 19.30 3.79 9.75
C ASP A 11 18.34 3.73 10.96
N GLN A 12 18.26 4.79 11.77
CA GLN A 12 17.36 4.83 12.91
C GLN A 12 15.89 4.86 12.49
N ILE A 13 15.54 5.64 11.44
CA ILE A 13 14.17 5.69 10.89
C ILE A 13 13.76 4.32 10.36
N ALA A 14 14.65 3.63 9.66
CA ALA A 14 14.38 2.28 9.16
C ALA A 14 14.14 1.29 10.32
N VAL A 15 14.96 1.34 11.37
CA VAL A 15 14.78 0.49 12.57
C VAL A 15 13.43 0.75 13.24
N GLU A 16 13.06 2.01 13.44
CA GLU A 16 11.79 2.38 14.07
C GLU A 16 10.57 1.94 13.24
N TYR A 17 10.67 2.02 11.91
CA TYR A 17 9.64 1.51 11.01
C TYR A 17 9.45 -0.01 11.14
N LEU A 18 10.54 -0.78 11.18
CA LEU A 18 10.49 -2.23 11.36
C LEU A 18 9.94 -2.62 12.74
N GLU A 19 10.26 -1.87 13.79
CA GLU A 19 9.65 -2.04 15.11
C GLU A 19 8.14 -1.84 15.06
N ALA A 20 7.65 -0.78 14.38
CA ALA A 20 6.23 -0.53 14.22
C ALA A 20 5.54 -1.66 13.43
N CYS A 21 6.19 -2.24 12.43
CA CYS A 21 5.68 -3.43 11.72
C CYS A 21 5.56 -4.63 12.66
N LYS A 22 6.59 -4.92 13.46
CA LYS A 22 6.56 -6.01 14.46
C LYS A 22 5.45 -5.82 15.49
N GLU A 23 5.29 -4.61 16.02
CA GLU A 23 4.22 -4.27 16.97
C GLU A 23 2.84 -4.51 16.36
N ALA A 24 2.61 -4.08 15.12
CA ALA A 24 1.36 -4.28 14.42
C ALA A 24 1.05 -5.77 14.16
N VAL A 25 2.07 -6.60 13.91
CA VAL A 25 1.89 -8.04 13.77
C VAL A 25 1.55 -8.69 15.11
N ALA A 26 2.22 -8.29 16.19
CA ALA A 26 2.10 -8.92 17.50
C ALA A 26 0.84 -8.54 18.28
N SER A 27 0.20 -7.39 17.98
CA SER A 27 -0.95 -6.86 18.73
C SER A 27 -2.06 -6.41 17.79
N ASP A 28 -3.29 -6.82 18.06
CA ASP A 28 -4.46 -6.39 17.30
C ASP A 28 -4.77 -4.91 17.52
N GLU A 29 -4.48 -4.36 18.70
CA GLU A 29 -4.60 -2.93 18.98
C GLU A 29 -3.59 -2.12 18.15
N ALA A 30 -2.33 -2.55 18.11
CA ALA A 30 -1.32 -1.92 17.27
C ALA A 30 -1.66 -2.06 15.77
N PHE A 31 -2.16 -3.21 15.34
CA PHE A 31 -2.62 -3.44 13.98
C PHE A 31 -3.80 -2.53 13.60
N ALA A 32 -4.76 -2.34 14.49
CA ALA A 32 -5.88 -1.43 14.26
C ALA A 32 -5.44 0.03 14.05
N ASN A 33 -4.21 0.40 14.45
CA ASN A 33 -3.71 1.78 14.45
C ASN A 33 -2.36 1.96 13.73
N PHE A 34 -1.85 0.96 13.01
CA PHE A 34 -0.49 1.02 12.49
C PHE A 34 -0.25 2.17 11.50
N LYS A 35 -1.23 2.55 10.68
CA LYS A 35 -1.12 3.66 9.74
C LYS A 35 -1.07 5.04 10.42
N SER A 36 -1.55 5.16 11.66
CA SER A 36 -1.42 6.36 12.48
C SER A 36 -0.20 6.34 13.42
N ASN A 37 0.53 5.23 13.52
CA ASN A 37 1.76 5.14 14.30
C ASN A 37 2.83 6.09 13.74
N PRO A 38 3.38 7.04 14.53
CA PRO A 38 4.35 8.01 14.03
C PRO A 38 5.59 7.41 13.38
N LYS A 39 6.11 6.28 13.90
CA LYS A 39 7.25 5.56 13.34
C LYS A 39 6.92 5.00 11.95
N TYR A 40 5.72 4.46 11.78
CA TYR A 40 5.24 3.92 10.51
C TYR A 40 4.98 5.02 9.48
N LYS A 41 4.34 6.12 9.90
CA LYS A 41 4.01 7.28 9.04
C LYS A 41 5.23 7.89 8.37
N THR A 42 6.37 7.90 9.01
CA THR A 42 7.60 8.48 8.46
C THR A 42 7.99 7.85 7.14
N ILE A 43 7.71 6.57 6.93
CA ILE A 43 8.06 5.83 5.71
C ILE A 43 6.89 5.73 4.72
N LEU A 44 5.68 5.39 5.18
CA LEU A 44 4.59 5.03 4.25
C LEU A 44 3.38 5.96 4.27
N GLU A 45 2.93 6.42 5.41
CA GLU A 45 1.71 7.24 5.54
C GLU A 45 2.03 8.75 5.62
N HIS A 46 3.08 9.18 4.92
CA HIS A 46 3.57 10.57 4.92
C HIS A 46 3.00 11.44 3.78
N VAL A 47 2.11 10.89 2.96
CA VAL A 47 1.49 11.65 1.86
C VAL A 47 0.60 12.75 2.41
N LEU A 48 0.82 13.98 1.95
CA LEU A 48 0.06 15.14 2.39
C LEU A 48 -1.29 15.25 1.67
N LYS A 49 -2.25 15.95 2.29
CA LYS A 49 -3.58 16.20 1.72
C LYS A 49 -3.53 16.78 0.30
N ASP A 50 -2.68 17.78 0.08
CA ASP A 50 -2.58 18.44 -1.23
C ASP A 50 -1.98 17.52 -2.31
N GLN A 51 -1.07 16.63 -1.92
CA GLN A 51 -0.57 15.59 -2.80
C GLN A 51 -1.68 14.59 -3.16
N GLY A 52 -2.52 14.22 -2.17
CA GLY A 52 -3.70 13.39 -2.41
C GLY A 52 -4.66 14.03 -3.41
N GLN A 53 -4.89 15.35 -3.32
CA GLN A 53 -5.70 16.08 -4.31
C GLN A 53 -5.09 16.02 -5.71
N ALA A 54 -3.77 16.15 -5.82
CA ALA A 54 -3.09 16.05 -7.11
C ALA A 54 -3.23 14.63 -7.70
N TYR A 55 -3.11 13.59 -6.89
CA TYR A 55 -3.31 12.20 -7.34
C TYR A 55 -4.74 11.94 -7.79
N LEU A 56 -5.74 12.45 -7.05
CA LEU A 56 -7.14 12.34 -7.45
C LEU A 56 -7.40 13.03 -8.80
N ASN A 57 -6.84 14.21 -9.02
CA ASN A 57 -6.97 14.92 -10.28
C ASN A 57 -6.37 14.11 -11.45
N ILE A 58 -5.17 13.53 -11.26
CA ILE A 58 -4.55 12.67 -12.27
C ILE A 58 -5.45 11.48 -12.60
N CYS A 59 -6.00 10.78 -11.59
CA CYS A 59 -6.92 9.67 -11.83
C CYS A 59 -8.15 10.11 -12.62
N LYS A 60 -8.74 11.27 -12.28
CA LYS A 60 -9.91 11.82 -13.00
C LYS A 60 -9.58 12.19 -14.44
N ASP A 61 -8.43 12.78 -14.69
CA ASP A 61 -7.96 13.12 -16.03
C ASP A 61 -7.75 11.86 -16.89
N MET A 62 -7.38 10.74 -16.28
CA MET A 62 -7.26 9.45 -16.97
C MET A 62 -8.62 8.80 -17.24
N ASN A 63 -9.48 8.69 -16.23
CA ASN A 63 -10.82 8.10 -16.35
C ASN A 63 -11.69 8.45 -15.14
N GLU A 64 -12.42 9.56 -15.21
CA GLU A 64 -13.25 10.06 -14.11
C GLU A 64 -14.39 9.09 -13.74
N ASP A 65 -15.03 8.47 -14.72
CA ASP A 65 -16.12 7.52 -14.47
C ASP A 65 -15.62 6.32 -13.68
N ALA A 66 -14.49 5.73 -14.07
CA ALA A 66 -13.89 4.61 -13.37
C ALA A 66 -13.45 4.97 -11.93
N VAL A 67 -13.03 6.23 -11.69
CA VAL A 67 -12.73 6.71 -10.32
C VAL A 67 -13.98 6.61 -9.46
N TRP A 68 -15.10 7.19 -9.91
CA TRP A 68 -16.31 7.24 -9.10
C TRP A 68 -17.02 5.89 -8.97
N GLU A 69 -16.95 5.04 -9.98
CA GLU A 69 -17.48 3.68 -9.94
C GLU A 69 -16.77 2.80 -8.90
N ASN A 70 -15.46 3.01 -8.69
CA ASN A 70 -14.65 2.17 -7.81
C ASN A 70 -14.29 2.83 -6.47
N ILE A 71 -14.65 4.09 -6.22
CA ILE A 71 -14.18 4.86 -5.05
C ILE A 71 -14.49 4.19 -3.72
N GLU A 72 -15.65 3.57 -3.56
CA GLU A 72 -16.03 2.89 -2.33
C GLU A 72 -15.21 1.61 -2.11
N ALA A 73 -14.85 0.90 -3.20
CA ALA A 73 -13.96 -0.26 -3.13
C ALA A 73 -12.52 0.14 -2.73
N PHE A 74 -12.04 1.28 -3.21
CA PHE A 74 -10.73 1.81 -2.82
C PHE A 74 -10.68 2.22 -1.35
N LYS A 75 -11.76 2.80 -0.81
CA LYS A 75 -11.86 3.17 0.61
C LYS A 75 -11.77 1.97 1.56
N GLU A 76 -11.99 0.73 1.08
CA GLU A 76 -11.77 -0.46 1.91
C GLU A 76 -10.33 -0.53 2.45
N ASN A 77 -9.35 0.00 1.69
CA ASN A 77 -7.96 0.11 2.13
C ASN A 77 -7.80 0.95 3.42
N ASP A 78 -8.70 1.90 3.64
CA ASP A 78 -8.62 2.84 4.76
C ASP A 78 -9.38 2.34 6.02
N LYS A 79 -10.13 1.26 5.92
CA LYS A 79 -10.84 0.68 7.07
C LYS A 79 -9.92 0.00 8.08
N ILE A 80 -8.67 -0.28 7.69
CA ILE A 80 -7.68 -0.96 8.51
C ILE A 80 -6.50 -0.05 8.77
N GLY A 81 -6.02 -0.01 10.00
CA GLY A 81 -4.82 0.69 10.41
C GLY A 81 -5.02 2.15 10.82
N ASN A 82 -6.25 2.68 10.78
CA ASN A 82 -6.61 4.02 11.22
C ASN A 82 -5.77 5.14 10.55
N PRO A 83 -5.77 5.28 9.20
CA PRO A 83 -5.03 6.34 8.52
C PRO A 83 -5.69 7.71 8.74
N GLU A 84 -4.95 8.78 8.46
CA GLU A 84 -5.53 10.12 8.36
C GLU A 84 -6.41 10.24 7.12
N LEU A 85 -7.66 10.69 7.30
CA LEU A 85 -8.67 10.78 6.25
C LEU A 85 -9.04 12.24 5.98
N TYR A 86 -9.19 12.59 4.71
CA TYR A 86 -9.58 13.94 4.27
C TYR A 86 -10.72 13.90 3.26
N PRO A 87 -11.61 14.93 3.30
CA PRO A 87 -12.56 15.15 2.24
C PRO A 87 -11.87 15.78 1.02
N TYR A 88 -12.32 15.38 -0.19
CA TYR A 88 -11.86 15.95 -1.45
C TYR A 88 -13.04 16.41 -2.32
N PRO A 89 -12.87 17.45 -3.17
CA PRO A 89 -13.93 17.96 -4.03
C PRO A 89 -14.53 16.87 -4.94
N GLY A 90 -15.86 16.80 -4.95
CA GLY A 90 -16.62 15.81 -5.73
C GLY A 90 -16.76 14.44 -5.07
N MET A 91 -16.05 14.19 -3.96
CA MET A 91 -16.09 12.91 -3.25
C MET A 91 -17.12 12.92 -2.10
N LYS A 92 -17.90 11.88 -2.00
CA LYS A 92 -18.73 11.63 -0.81
C LYS A 92 -17.87 10.95 0.28
N GLY A 93 -17.84 11.55 1.47
CA GLY A 93 -17.03 11.04 2.60
C GLY A 93 -15.55 11.42 2.50
N THR A 94 -14.69 10.58 3.05
CA THR A 94 -13.25 10.83 3.19
C THR A 94 -12.42 9.65 2.70
N ILE A 95 -11.15 9.91 2.38
CA ILE A 95 -10.16 8.91 1.95
C ILE A 95 -8.76 9.36 2.37
N SER A 96 -7.83 8.43 2.58
CA SER A 96 -6.46 8.78 2.87
C SER A 96 -5.69 9.24 1.62
N PRO A 97 -4.75 10.18 1.76
CA PRO A 97 -3.88 10.58 0.66
C PRO A 97 -3.03 9.42 0.11
N THR A 98 -2.66 8.47 0.96
CA THR A 98 -1.91 7.27 0.56
C THR A 98 -2.74 6.37 -0.33
N THR A 99 -4.02 6.17 -0.03
CA THR A 99 -4.92 5.42 -0.92
C THR A 99 -5.09 6.10 -2.27
N LEU A 100 -5.15 7.43 -2.32
CA LEU A 100 -5.16 8.18 -3.58
C LEU A 100 -3.86 7.99 -4.38
N ARG A 101 -2.70 7.88 -3.73
CA ARG A 101 -1.44 7.51 -4.38
C ARG A 101 -1.51 6.12 -5.00
N TYR A 102 -2.06 5.14 -4.28
CA TYR A 102 -2.25 3.79 -4.81
C TYR A 102 -3.25 3.76 -5.97
N MET A 103 -4.34 4.53 -5.89
CA MET A 103 -5.27 4.69 -7.02
C MET A 103 -4.55 5.21 -8.26
N LYS A 104 -3.76 6.29 -8.12
CA LYS A 104 -2.98 6.87 -9.22
C LYS A 104 -2.07 5.82 -9.84
N ASN A 105 -1.30 5.08 -9.05
CA ASN A 105 -0.44 4.01 -9.55
C ASN A 105 -1.24 2.90 -10.26
N THR A 106 -2.39 2.52 -9.72
CA THR A 106 -3.30 1.52 -10.31
C THR A 106 -3.81 1.97 -11.68
N PHE A 107 -4.27 3.22 -11.81
CA PHE A 107 -4.76 3.75 -13.09
C PHE A 107 -3.64 3.85 -14.13
N GLU A 108 -2.43 4.25 -13.73
CA GLU A 108 -1.26 4.26 -14.63
C GLU A 108 -0.91 2.85 -15.11
N MET A 109 -0.88 1.87 -14.20
CA MET A 109 -0.63 0.48 -14.56
C MET A 109 -1.70 -0.06 -15.52
N ALA A 110 -2.98 0.16 -15.20
CA ALA A 110 -4.09 -0.25 -16.06
C ALA A 110 -4.00 0.38 -17.46
N PHE A 111 -3.64 1.65 -17.54
CA PHE A 111 -3.42 2.36 -18.81
C PHE A 111 -2.26 1.76 -19.61
N MET A 112 -1.13 1.46 -18.93
CA MET A 112 0.05 0.87 -19.59
C MET A 112 -0.21 -0.55 -20.10
N LEU A 113 -1.06 -1.30 -19.41
CA LEU A 113 -1.41 -2.67 -19.77
C LEU A 113 -2.41 -2.75 -20.94
N ASP A 114 -3.16 -1.67 -21.20
CA ASP A 114 -4.09 -1.55 -22.33
C ASP A 114 -5.01 -2.78 -22.52
N GLY A 115 -5.54 -3.30 -21.41
CA GLY A 115 -6.42 -4.47 -21.41
C GLY A 115 -5.70 -5.83 -21.57
N ALA A 116 -4.37 -5.86 -21.47
CA ALA A 116 -3.63 -7.12 -21.45
C ALA A 116 -3.99 -7.96 -20.20
N GLU A 117 -4.07 -9.27 -20.38
CA GLU A 117 -4.25 -10.20 -19.27
C GLU A 117 -2.98 -10.24 -18.40
N ILE A 118 -3.18 -10.18 -17.08
CA ILE A 118 -2.10 -10.23 -16.09
C ILE A 118 -2.16 -11.61 -15.42
N SER A 119 -1.21 -12.49 -15.73
CA SER A 119 -1.09 -13.75 -14.99
C SER A 119 -0.42 -13.55 -13.63
N LYS A 120 0.66 -12.75 -13.58
CA LYS A 120 1.46 -12.56 -12.37
C LYS A 120 1.93 -11.13 -12.21
N VAL A 121 1.79 -10.60 -10.99
CA VAL A 121 2.39 -9.33 -10.54
C VAL A 121 3.45 -9.62 -9.51
N VAL A 122 4.61 -8.98 -9.62
CA VAL A 122 5.67 -9.02 -8.60
C VAL A 122 5.96 -7.61 -8.15
N GLU A 123 5.79 -7.35 -6.85
CA GLU A 123 6.07 -6.06 -6.22
C GLU A 123 7.19 -6.21 -5.19
N VAL A 124 8.23 -5.38 -5.31
CA VAL A 124 9.33 -5.31 -4.35
C VAL A 124 9.20 -4.04 -3.52
N GLY A 125 9.22 -4.16 -2.18
CA GLY A 125 9.06 -3.02 -1.30
C GLY A 125 7.61 -2.53 -1.20
N GLY A 126 6.63 -3.44 -1.19
CA GLY A 126 5.20 -3.13 -1.24
C GLY A 126 4.58 -2.58 0.05
N GLY A 127 5.37 -2.30 1.09
CA GLY A 127 4.89 -1.83 2.38
C GLY A 127 3.86 -2.79 2.98
N TYR A 128 2.71 -2.30 3.43
CA TYR A 128 1.67 -3.18 3.98
C TYR A 128 0.82 -3.93 2.94
N GLY A 129 1.08 -3.73 1.64
CA GLY A 129 0.31 -4.36 0.56
C GLY A 129 -0.89 -3.53 0.07
N GLY A 130 -0.92 -2.23 0.36
CA GLY A 130 -2.03 -1.35 -0.02
C GLY A 130 -2.21 -1.22 -1.54
N LEU A 131 -1.12 -1.19 -2.31
CA LEU A 131 -1.20 -1.16 -3.78
C LEU A 131 -1.84 -2.46 -4.31
N CYS A 132 -1.44 -3.62 -3.82
CA CYS A 132 -2.05 -4.91 -4.16
C CYS A 132 -3.57 -4.87 -3.94
N ARG A 133 -4.03 -4.37 -2.77
CA ARG A 133 -5.45 -4.24 -2.45
C ARG A 133 -6.18 -3.32 -3.41
N VAL A 134 -5.62 -2.16 -3.72
CA VAL A 134 -6.26 -1.16 -4.60
C VAL A 134 -6.25 -1.65 -6.06
N LEU A 135 -5.14 -2.21 -6.54
CA LEU A 135 -5.01 -2.76 -7.89
C LEU A 135 -6.03 -3.86 -8.16
N SER A 136 -6.29 -4.75 -7.19
CA SER A 136 -7.24 -5.84 -7.30
C SER A 136 -8.69 -5.40 -7.57
N LYS A 137 -9.00 -4.12 -7.46
CA LYS A 137 -10.33 -3.58 -7.74
C LYS A 137 -10.51 -3.12 -9.19
N VAL A 138 -9.42 -3.00 -9.94
CA VAL A 138 -9.42 -2.51 -11.33
C VAL A 138 -8.81 -3.54 -12.28
N CYS A 139 -7.80 -4.27 -11.83
CA CYS A 139 -7.09 -5.26 -12.64
C CYS A 139 -7.30 -6.67 -12.07
N GLU A 140 -7.67 -7.61 -12.93
CA GLU A 140 -7.64 -9.02 -12.59
C GLU A 140 -6.23 -9.58 -12.78
N PHE A 141 -5.79 -10.42 -11.86
CA PHE A 141 -4.53 -11.16 -11.90
C PHE A 141 -4.73 -12.54 -11.26
N ASP A 142 -3.93 -13.52 -11.70
CA ASP A 142 -3.97 -14.86 -11.12
C ASP A 142 -3.13 -14.94 -9.85
N GLU A 143 -1.97 -14.27 -9.84
CA GLU A 143 -1.02 -14.28 -8.72
C GLU A 143 -0.44 -12.89 -8.48
N TYR A 144 -0.29 -12.53 -7.20
CA TYR A 144 0.44 -11.33 -6.76
C TYR A 144 1.50 -11.71 -5.72
N VAL A 145 2.76 -11.46 -6.03
CA VAL A 145 3.89 -11.76 -5.16
C VAL A 145 4.46 -10.46 -4.60
N LEU A 146 4.48 -10.36 -3.28
CA LEU A 146 5.10 -9.25 -2.54
C LEU A 146 6.43 -9.73 -1.95
N ILE A 147 7.50 -8.99 -2.20
CA ILE A 147 8.83 -9.26 -1.67
C ILE A 147 9.26 -8.06 -0.82
N ASP A 148 9.50 -8.27 0.46
CA ASP A 148 9.88 -7.20 1.37
C ASP A 148 10.75 -7.73 2.52
N LEU A 149 11.16 -6.84 3.43
CA LEU A 149 11.83 -7.23 4.66
C LEU A 149 10.94 -8.18 5.50
N PRO A 150 11.50 -9.11 6.29
CA PRO A 150 10.72 -10.11 7.01
C PRO A 150 9.59 -9.54 7.88
N GLU A 151 9.83 -8.44 8.57
CA GLU A 151 8.86 -7.77 9.43
C GLU A 151 7.72 -7.14 8.61
N VAL A 152 8.06 -6.59 7.46
CA VAL A 152 7.10 -5.99 6.52
C VAL A 152 6.27 -7.08 5.85
N SER A 153 6.89 -8.18 5.41
CA SER A 153 6.19 -9.34 4.83
C SER A 153 5.19 -9.95 5.81
N ALA A 154 5.53 -10.00 7.10
CA ALA A 154 4.59 -10.45 8.13
C ALA A 154 3.40 -9.50 8.29
N LEU A 155 3.61 -8.18 8.22
CA LEU A 155 2.53 -7.19 8.24
C LEU A 155 1.67 -7.27 6.97
N GLN A 156 2.29 -7.43 5.79
CA GLN A 156 1.58 -7.65 4.53
C GLN A 156 0.63 -8.84 4.63
N ARG A 157 1.10 -9.97 5.16
CA ARG A 157 0.28 -11.16 5.37
C ARG A 157 -0.90 -10.85 6.29
N LYS A 158 -0.66 -10.28 7.47
CA LYS A 158 -1.72 -9.93 8.43
C LYS A 158 -2.75 -8.98 7.83
N TYR A 159 -2.31 -8.00 7.03
CA TYR A 159 -3.19 -7.03 6.38
C TYR A 159 -4.01 -7.66 5.24
N LEU A 160 -3.36 -8.38 4.33
CA LEU A 160 -4.02 -8.95 3.14
C LEU A 160 -4.94 -10.12 3.48
N ASP A 161 -4.68 -10.85 4.56
CA ASP A 161 -5.56 -11.90 5.08
C ASP A 161 -6.92 -11.35 5.57
N GLN A 162 -7.06 -10.03 5.76
CA GLN A 162 -8.36 -9.41 6.04
C GLN A 162 -9.29 -9.38 4.82
N PHE A 163 -8.78 -9.67 3.61
CA PHE A 163 -9.51 -9.61 2.35
C PHE A 163 -9.65 -11.01 1.74
N PRO A 164 -10.79 -11.69 1.93
CA PRO A 164 -10.99 -13.06 1.46
C PRO A 164 -10.81 -13.24 -0.05
N ASP A 165 -11.08 -12.19 -0.84
CA ASP A 165 -10.94 -12.18 -2.30
C ASP A 165 -9.47 -12.20 -2.77
N LEU A 166 -8.50 -11.96 -1.88
CA LEU A 166 -7.07 -11.99 -2.17
C LEU A 166 -6.33 -13.20 -1.59
N LYS A 167 -6.98 -13.95 -0.69
CA LYS A 167 -6.32 -14.98 0.13
C LYS A 167 -5.55 -16.04 -0.67
N ASP A 168 -6.12 -16.48 -1.78
CA ASP A 168 -5.53 -17.55 -2.61
C ASP A 168 -4.69 -17.01 -3.78
N LYS A 169 -4.62 -15.69 -3.93
CA LYS A 169 -3.91 -15.01 -5.03
C LYS A 169 -2.63 -14.33 -4.59
N VAL A 170 -2.43 -14.09 -3.29
CA VAL A 170 -1.33 -13.27 -2.79
C VAL A 170 -0.33 -14.08 -1.99
N THR A 171 0.93 -13.96 -2.36
CA THR A 171 2.07 -14.53 -1.63
C THR A 171 2.98 -13.42 -1.13
N CYS A 172 3.27 -13.41 0.18
CA CYS A 172 4.23 -12.46 0.79
C CYS A 172 5.50 -13.23 1.13
N ILE A 173 6.62 -12.83 0.54
CA ILE A 173 7.92 -13.52 0.65
C ILE A 173 8.91 -12.58 1.33
N PRO A 174 9.50 -12.97 2.46
CA PRO A 174 10.65 -12.25 3.03
C PRO A 174 11.80 -12.19 2.02
N CYS A 175 12.44 -11.04 1.88
CA CYS A 175 13.56 -10.89 0.93
C CYS A 175 14.75 -11.80 1.22
N THR A 176 14.82 -12.39 2.41
CA THR A 176 15.80 -13.43 2.78
C THR A 176 15.51 -14.80 2.16
N GLU A 177 14.30 -14.99 1.60
CA GLU A 177 13.79 -16.24 1.03
C GLU A 177 13.50 -16.11 -0.48
N TYR A 178 14.03 -15.06 -1.15
CA TYR A 178 13.71 -14.77 -2.56
C TYR A 178 14.12 -15.89 -3.53
N GLU A 179 15.07 -16.77 -3.16
CA GLU A 179 15.47 -17.94 -3.97
C GLU A 179 14.35 -18.99 -4.11
N GLU A 180 13.28 -18.88 -3.30
CA GLU A 180 12.09 -19.73 -3.40
C GLU A 180 11.14 -19.29 -4.52
N ILE A 181 11.36 -18.10 -5.10
CA ILE A 181 10.58 -17.61 -6.25
C ILE A 181 11.02 -18.38 -7.48
N LYS A 182 10.32 -19.47 -7.76
CA LYS A 182 10.49 -20.21 -9.02
C LYS A 182 9.62 -19.59 -10.11
N ASP A 183 10.20 -19.51 -11.31
CA ASP A 183 9.51 -19.09 -12.55
C ASP A 183 8.27 -19.92 -12.84
#